data_6c6c027fbee4f285e23f3b2764e54e6a
#
_entry.id   6c6c027fbee4f285e23f3b2764e54e6a
#
_cell.length_a   1.000
_cell.length_b   1.000
_cell.length_c   1.000
_cell.angle_alpha   90.00
_cell.angle_beta   90.00
_cell.angle_gamma   90.00
#
_symmetry.space_group_name_H-M   'P 1'
#
loop_
_entity.id
_entity.type
_entity.pdbx_description
1 polymer ?
#
loop_
_entity_poly.entity_id
_entity_poly.type
_entity_poly.pdbx_seq_one_letter_code
_entity_poly.pdbx_strand_id
1 'polypeptide(L)'
;MSEDKDKVSEDLNVYSDPHFKPDFNEKLLRSYNYICHLVMISRKLVDRVGMLRGEYDGAQDYDYMLRCTDEAAEVIHVPKILYHWRICAGSTAGNSFNKTYAKDGGTKALESYLSKKKIRDAKVVSRVDSGSYQISYPVKDDAKVIMLRPEAGHEEILNSVADYIIFVDENIELSDGWEQELLGVLSLPEVGMVGGKIIDGKKIVVNGLYSDNEYGIICGFENLSVYYRGYQKRAVLTQNVEAVSLRFAAVKKSVYERIAEIQNEKKESLQDNVSVEEASLWMGREIWKLGLEVVQVPAATAKLIDNKNKREKIIRFERKNSVNSDGKYMPQNLFQGKDGQWYLKK
;
A
#
# COMPACT_ATOMS: atom_id res chain seq x y z
N MET A 1 19.23 -7.36 0.54
CA MET A 1 19.27 -6.48 1.72
C MET A 1 19.29 -5.03 1.25
N SER A 2 18.49 -4.20 1.84
CA SER A 2 18.40 -2.76 1.55
C SER A 2 18.37 -2.00 2.87
N GLU A 3 18.87 -0.76 2.89
CA GLU A 3 18.91 0.09 4.08
C GLU A 3 18.25 1.44 3.82
N ASP A 4 18.09 2.24 4.89
CA ASP A 4 17.64 3.62 4.80
C ASP A 4 18.72 4.53 4.21
N LYS A 5 18.32 5.67 3.67
CA LYS A 5 19.24 6.66 3.08
C LYS A 5 18.81 8.08 3.40
N ASP A 6 19.69 9.01 3.14
CA ASP A 6 19.40 10.45 3.10
C ASP A 6 20.09 11.11 1.89
N LYS A 7 20.04 12.41 1.85
CA LYS A 7 20.81 13.22 0.88
C LYS A 7 21.87 14.02 1.60
N VAL A 8 22.98 14.26 0.94
CA VAL A 8 24.06 15.10 1.44
C VAL A 8 24.43 16.13 0.38
N SER A 9 24.73 17.35 0.83
CA SER A 9 25.21 18.43 -0.04
C SER A 9 26.53 18.07 -0.74
N GLU A 10 26.90 18.79 -1.79
CA GLU A 10 28.11 18.55 -2.58
C GLU A 10 29.39 18.65 -1.74
N ASP A 11 29.41 19.54 -0.76
CA ASP A 11 30.49 19.74 0.20
C ASP A 11 30.45 18.79 1.42
N LEU A 12 29.49 17.87 1.46
CA LEU A 12 29.28 16.86 2.51
C LEU A 12 28.95 17.42 3.91
N ASN A 13 28.52 18.66 4.01
CA ASN A 13 28.27 19.31 5.30
C ASN A 13 26.79 19.30 5.74
N VAL A 14 25.84 19.21 4.78
CA VAL A 14 24.42 19.30 5.08
C VAL A 14 23.71 18.01 4.68
N TYR A 15 23.11 17.33 5.64
CA TYR A 15 22.27 16.14 5.45
C TYR A 15 20.79 16.55 5.42
N SER A 16 20.02 15.96 4.50
CA SER A 16 18.62 16.30 4.26
C SER A 16 17.82 15.12 3.71
N ASP A 17 16.50 15.26 3.65
CA ASP A 17 15.57 14.32 3.02
C ASP A 17 15.80 12.85 3.42
N PRO A 18 15.79 12.49 4.71
CA PRO A 18 15.92 11.10 5.11
C PRO A 18 14.80 10.24 4.48
N HIS A 19 15.18 9.09 3.95
CA HIS A 19 14.26 8.10 3.40
C HIS A 19 14.30 6.83 4.25
N PHE A 20 13.44 6.78 5.25
CA PHE A 20 13.19 5.59 6.05
C PHE A 20 12.24 4.67 5.28
N LYS A 21 12.70 3.48 4.95
CA LYS A 21 11.95 2.52 4.15
C LYS A 21 11.08 1.61 5.03
N PRO A 22 9.97 1.09 4.52
CA PRO A 22 9.31 -0.04 5.15
C PRO A 22 10.10 -1.33 4.89
N ASP A 23 9.75 -2.41 5.59
CA ASP A 23 10.13 -3.75 5.19
C ASP A 23 9.61 -4.05 3.77
N PHE A 24 9.99 -5.20 3.20
CA PHE A 24 9.68 -5.48 1.81
C PHE A 24 8.18 -5.35 1.52
N ASN A 25 7.86 -4.51 0.55
CA ASN A 25 6.52 -4.16 0.13
C ASN A 25 6.43 -4.24 -1.40
N GLU A 26 5.93 -5.38 -1.91
CA GLU A 26 5.94 -5.65 -3.34
C GLU A 26 5.07 -4.66 -4.12
N LYS A 27 3.87 -4.35 -3.62
CA LYS A 27 2.96 -3.41 -4.30
C LYS A 27 3.53 -1.99 -4.32
N LEU A 28 4.25 -1.60 -3.27
CA LEU A 28 4.98 -0.33 -3.26
C LEU A 28 6.13 -0.35 -4.27
N LEU A 29 6.87 -1.46 -4.38
CA LEU A 29 7.92 -1.61 -5.38
C LEU A 29 7.37 -1.53 -6.81
N ARG A 30 6.21 -2.11 -7.08
CA ARG A 30 5.51 -1.95 -8.36
C ARG A 30 5.06 -0.50 -8.62
N SER A 31 4.92 0.31 -7.57
CA SER A 31 4.51 1.72 -7.68
C SER A 31 5.68 2.67 -7.84
N TYR A 32 6.86 2.36 -7.30
CA TYR A 32 8.12 3.08 -7.53
C TYR A 32 9.31 2.33 -6.93
N ASN A 33 10.51 2.62 -7.44
CA ASN A 33 11.75 2.01 -6.93
C ASN A 33 12.16 2.62 -5.58
N TYR A 34 11.52 2.17 -4.48
CA TYR A 34 11.85 2.66 -3.14
C TYR A 34 13.11 1.99 -2.54
N ILE A 35 13.52 0.84 -3.08
CA ILE A 35 14.61 0.02 -2.53
C ILE A 35 15.98 0.68 -2.75
N CYS A 36 16.25 1.24 -3.92
CA CYS A 36 17.53 1.88 -4.26
C CYS A 36 17.70 3.25 -3.57
N HIS A 37 18.87 3.61 -3.02
CA HIS A 37 20.11 2.90 -2.81
C HIS A 37 20.40 2.82 -1.31
N LEU A 38 21.27 2.02 -0.76
CA LEU A 38 22.16 1.03 -1.29
C LEU A 38 21.47 -0.35 -1.24
N VAL A 39 21.96 -1.31 -2.00
CA VAL A 39 21.43 -2.68 -2.00
C VAL A 39 22.58 -3.68 -2.01
N MET A 40 22.51 -4.69 -1.16
CA MET A 40 23.41 -5.84 -1.17
C MET A 40 22.66 -7.07 -1.67
N ILE A 41 23.23 -7.73 -2.68
CA ILE A 41 22.63 -8.90 -3.32
C ILE A 41 23.62 -10.07 -3.21
N SER A 42 23.14 -11.25 -2.79
CA SER A 42 24.00 -12.42 -2.70
C SER A 42 24.51 -12.86 -4.08
N ARG A 43 25.75 -13.34 -4.14
CA ARG A 43 26.33 -13.82 -5.40
C ARG A 43 25.46 -14.87 -6.09
N LYS A 44 24.89 -15.80 -5.32
CA LYS A 44 23.96 -16.82 -5.85
C LYS A 44 22.73 -16.23 -6.55
N LEU A 45 22.21 -15.13 -6.02
CA LEU A 45 21.06 -14.43 -6.64
C LEU A 45 21.50 -13.68 -7.89
N VAL A 46 22.66 -13.04 -7.89
CA VAL A 46 23.24 -12.39 -9.09
C VAL A 46 23.43 -13.41 -10.22
N ASP A 47 24.01 -14.57 -9.91
CA ASP A 47 24.24 -15.64 -10.92
C ASP A 47 22.94 -16.17 -11.50
N ARG A 48 21.83 -16.19 -10.72
CA ARG A 48 20.51 -16.63 -11.17
C ARG A 48 19.79 -15.57 -12.01
N VAL A 49 19.79 -14.33 -11.54
CA VAL A 49 19.05 -13.21 -12.15
C VAL A 49 19.78 -12.63 -13.36
N GLY A 50 21.12 -12.76 -13.40
CA GLY A 50 21.98 -12.15 -14.41
C GLY A 50 22.33 -10.69 -14.08
N MET A 51 22.93 -10.00 -15.03
CA MET A 51 23.43 -8.64 -14.88
C MET A 51 22.37 -7.57 -15.20
N LEU A 52 22.73 -6.32 -15.06
CA LEU A 52 21.95 -5.17 -15.53
C LEU A 52 21.73 -5.27 -17.05
N ARG A 53 20.57 -4.85 -17.53
CA ARG A 53 20.15 -4.93 -18.92
C ARG A 53 20.12 -3.55 -19.54
N GLY A 54 20.86 -3.33 -20.62
CA GLY A 54 21.01 -2.03 -21.28
C GLY A 54 19.71 -1.50 -21.93
N GLU A 55 18.77 -2.38 -22.29
CA GLU A 55 17.47 -1.97 -22.83
C GLU A 55 16.60 -1.16 -21.83
N TYR A 56 16.99 -1.16 -20.55
CA TYR A 56 16.34 -0.38 -19.48
C TYR A 56 17.20 0.78 -18.98
N ASP A 57 18.13 1.25 -19.75
CA ASP A 57 18.97 2.39 -19.39
C ASP A 57 18.13 3.56 -18.89
N GLY A 58 18.57 4.20 -17.79
CA GLY A 58 17.81 5.21 -17.05
C GLY A 58 16.86 4.66 -15.98
N ALA A 59 16.53 3.36 -16.03
CA ALA A 59 15.76 2.63 -15.02
C ALA A 59 16.31 1.20 -14.83
N GLN A 60 17.56 0.95 -15.20
CA GLN A 60 18.22 -0.36 -15.12
C GLN A 60 18.30 -0.90 -13.68
N ASP A 61 18.39 -0.01 -12.70
CA ASP A 61 18.33 -0.35 -11.28
C ASP A 61 16.94 -0.82 -10.89
N TYR A 62 15.89 -0.20 -11.41
CA TYR A 62 14.51 -0.60 -11.14
C TYR A 62 14.20 -1.98 -11.76
N ASP A 63 14.56 -2.21 -13.03
CA ASP A 63 14.45 -3.53 -13.65
C ASP A 63 15.17 -4.60 -12.82
N TYR A 64 16.38 -4.26 -12.35
CA TYR A 64 17.18 -5.19 -11.57
C TYR A 64 16.55 -5.52 -10.22
N MET A 65 15.99 -4.51 -9.52
CA MET A 65 15.30 -4.74 -8.26
C MET A 65 14.05 -5.59 -8.43
N LEU A 66 13.23 -5.33 -9.45
CA LEU A 66 12.05 -6.16 -9.75
C LEU A 66 12.44 -7.63 -9.99
N ARG A 67 13.49 -7.88 -10.75
CA ARG A 67 13.97 -9.25 -11.01
C ARG A 67 14.59 -9.90 -9.78
N CYS A 68 15.39 -9.18 -9.02
CA CYS A 68 16.04 -9.71 -7.83
C CYS A 68 15.04 -10.04 -6.73
N THR A 69 14.07 -9.17 -6.47
CA THR A 69 13.05 -9.40 -5.43
C THR A 69 12.11 -10.53 -5.79
N ASP A 70 11.86 -10.77 -7.08
CA ASP A 70 11.06 -11.89 -7.59
C ASP A 70 11.70 -13.27 -7.34
N GLU A 71 13.03 -13.34 -7.41
CA GLU A 71 13.80 -14.57 -7.28
C GLU A 71 14.44 -14.74 -5.89
N ALA A 72 14.38 -13.71 -5.04
CA ALA A 72 14.96 -13.77 -3.71
C ALA A 72 14.14 -14.66 -2.78
N ALA A 73 14.81 -15.48 -1.98
CA ALA A 73 14.16 -16.22 -0.91
C ALA A 73 13.66 -15.28 0.20
N GLU A 74 14.38 -14.17 0.41
CA GLU A 74 14.06 -13.17 1.42
C GLU A 74 14.61 -11.80 1.00
N VAL A 75 13.87 -10.74 1.31
CA VAL A 75 14.29 -9.35 1.14
C VAL A 75 14.36 -8.68 2.51
N ILE A 76 15.58 -8.41 2.99
CA ILE A 76 15.83 -7.87 4.33
C ILE A 76 15.98 -6.36 4.25
N HIS A 77 15.29 -5.65 5.11
CA HIS A 77 15.48 -4.22 5.36
C HIS A 77 16.39 -4.02 6.60
N VAL A 78 17.34 -3.11 6.49
CA VAL A 78 18.18 -2.66 7.60
C VAL A 78 17.76 -1.23 7.95
N PRO A 79 17.04 -0.98 9.06
CA PRO A 79 16.47 0.32 9.40
C PRO A 79 17.54 1.27 9.98
N LYS A 80 18.56 1.54 9.18
CA LYS A 80 19.67 2.45 9.50
C LYS A 80 20.05 3.24 8.25
N ILE A 81 20.33 4.53 8.40
CA ILE A 81 20.88 5.36 7.33
C ILE A 81 22.35 4.96 7.15
N LEU A 82 22.62 4.20 6.10
CA LEU A 82 23.97 3.73 5.75
C LEU A 82 24.44 4.26 4.39
N TYR A 83 23.61 5.03 3.69
CA TYR A 83 23.89 5.62 2.40
C TYR A 83 23.50 7.09 2.35
N HIS A 84 24.44 7.93 1.93
CA HIS A 84 24.24 9.37 1.74
C HIS A 84 24.31 9.71 0.25
N TRP A 85 23.18 10.04 -0.34
CA TRP A 85 23.14 10.41 -1.75
C TRP A 85 23.61 11.83 -1.96
N ARG A 86 24.80 11.98 -2.54
CA ARG A 86 25.37 13.31 -2.84
C ARG A 86 24.58 14.04 -3.92
N ILE A 87 24.16 15.27 -3.62
CA ILE A 87 23.49 16.15 -4.57
C ILE A 87 24.57 16.91 -5.35
N CYS A 88 24.69 16.65 -6.66
CA CYS A 88 25.61 17.35 -7.56
C CYS A 88 24.82 18.08 -8.65
N ALA A 89 25.35 19.19 -9.17
CA ALA A 89 24.69 20.01 -10.20
C ALA A 89 24.37 19.25 -11.52
N GLY A 90 25.03 18.13 -11.79
CA GLY A 90 24.81 17.25 -12.95
C GLY A 90 23.96 16.00 -12.68
N SER A 91 23.44 15.84 -11.45
CA SER A 91 22.68 14.63 -11.11
C SER A 91 21.30 14.61 -11.78
N THR A 92 20.79 13.41 -12.06
CA THR A 92 19.44 13.16 -12.63
C THR A 92 18.31 13.80 -11.81
N ALA A 93 18.57 14.19 -10.58
CA ALA A 93 17.62 14.92 -9.73
C ALA A 93 17.28 16.34 -10.23
N GLY A 94 18.12 16.94 -11.09
CA GLY A 94 18.00 18.33 -11.56
C GLY A 94 17.51 18.53 -13.00
N ASN A 95 17.55 17.53 -13.89
CA ASN A 95 17.37 17.74 -15.32
C ASN A 95 16.08 17.10 -15.89
N SER A 96 15.19 17.93 -16.49
CA SER A 96 13.85 17.49 -16.98
C SER A 96 13.93 16.52 -18.17
N PHE A 97 14.96 16.59 -19.03
CA PHE A 97 15.16 15.69 -20.18
C PHE A 97 15.47 14.25 -19.71
N ASN A 98 16.29 14.09 -18.69
CA ASN A 98 16.61 12.78 -18.13
C ASN A 98 15.40 12.11 -17.45
N LYS A 99 14.36 12.86 -17.11
CA LYS A 99 13.15 12.35 -16.47
C LYS A 99 12.24 11.57 -17.42
N THR A 100 12.12 11.98 -18.69
CA THR A 100 11.28 11.28 -19.69
C THR A 100 11.86 9.92 -20.03
N TYR A 101 13.15 9.87 -20.32
CA TYR A 101 13.89 8.65 -20.65
C TYR A 101 13.82 7.61 -19.51
N ALA A 102 14.10 8.01 -18.27
CA ALA A 102 14.00 7.14 -17.11
C ALA A 102 12.56 6.66 -16.84
N LYS A 103 11.56 7.48 -17.18
CA LYS A 103 10.16 7.16 -17.05
C LYS A 103 9.74 6.05 -18.01
N ASP A 104 10.17 6.13 -19.27
CA ASP A 104 9.88 5.12 -20.29
C ASP A 104 10.60 3.80 -19.98
N GLY A 105 11.87 3.87 -19.53
CA GLY A 105 12.63 2.71 -19.05
C GLY A 105 11.94 1.98 -17.91
N GLY A 106 11.42 2.70 -16.92
CA GLY A 106 10.71 2.12 -15.79
C GLY A 106 9.34 1.54 -16.17
N THR A 107 8.62 2.15 -17.11
CA THR A 107 7.38 1.55 -17.66
C THR A 107 7.68 0.21 -18.32
N LYS A 108 8.68 0.15 -19.20
CA LYS A 108 9.11 -1.10 -19.85
C LYS A 108 9.57 -2.15 -18.83
N ALA A 109 10.28 -1.75 -17.79
CA ALA A 109 10.72 -2.67 -16.72
C ALA A 109 9.53 -3.31 -16.01
N LEU A 110 8.51 -2.52 -15.68
CA LEU A 110 7.26 -3.02 -15.07
C LEU A 110 6.48 -3.93 -16.02
N GLU A 111 6.32 -3.55 -17.29
CA GLU A 111 5.65 -4.38 -18.30
C GLU A 111 6.35 -5.73 -18.48
N SER A 112 7.68 -5.74 -18.54
CA SER A 112 8.49 -6.97 -18.58
C SER A 112 8.28 -7.82 -17.33
N TYR A 113 8.26 -7.19 -16.15
CA TYR A 113 8.01 -7.88 -14.88
C TYR A 113 6.62 -8.49 -14.81
N LEU A 114 5.56 -7.74 -15.17
CA LEU A 114 4.17 -8.23 -15.20
C LEU A 114 3.99 -9.40 -16.18
N SER A 115 4.63 -9.31 -17.36
CA SER A 115 4.64 -10.38 -18.35
C SER A 115 5.29 -11.66 -17.79
N LYS A 116 6.44 -11.55 -17.11
CA LYS A 116 7.10 -12.67 -16.43
C LYS A 116 6.19 -13.31 -15.36
N LYS A 117 5.48 -12.48 -14.61
CA LYS A 117 4.47 -12.93 -13.63
C LYS A 117 3.20 -13.50 -14.26
N LYS A 118 3.08 -13.53 -15.59
CA LYS A 118 1.90 -13.95 -16.34
C LYS A 118 0.64 -13.14 -16.02
N ILE A 119 0.80 -11.92 -15.56
CA ILE A 119 -0.28 -10.96 -15.35
C ILE A 119 -0.56 -10.30 -16.69
N ARG A 120 -1.52 -10.89 -17.43
CA ARG A 120 -1.89 -10.42 -18.78
C ARG A 120 -2.78 -9.20 -18.69
N ASP A 121 -2.78 -8.40 -19.76
CA ASP A 121 -3.68 -7.26 -19.97
C ASP A 121 -3.59 -6.14 -18.90
N ALA A 122 -2.60 -6.23 -18.02
CA ALA A 122 -2.29 -5.14 -17.10
C ALA A 122 -1.67 -3.96 -17.86
N LYS A 123 -2.10 -2.73 -17.55
CA LYS A 123 -1.61 -1.51 -18.18
C LYS A 123 -0.80 -0.68 -17.18
N VAL A 124 0.44 -0.37 -17.53
CA VAL A 124 1.32 0.49 -16.72
C VAL A 124 1.15 1.93 -17.16
N VAL A 125 0.75 2.79 -16.24
CA VAL A 125 0.63 4.23 -16.47
C VAL A 125 1.66 4.94 -15.61
N SER A 126 2.60 5.62 -16.26
CA SER A 126 3.54 6.47 -15.54
C SER A 126 2.82 7.74 -15.05
N ARG A 127 2.96 8.08 -13.78
CA ARG A 127 2.35 9.28 -13.19
C ARG A 127 3.10 10.54 -13.62
N VAL A 128 2.42 11.69 -13.50
CA VAL A 128 2.98 13.01 -13.89
C VAL A 128 4.30 13.31 -13.18
N ASP A 129 4.45 12.85 -11.96
CA ASP A 129 5.69 12.94 -11.20
C ASP A 129 6.62 11.78 -11.58
N SER A 130 7.79 12.13 -12.00
CA SER A 130 8.83 11.19 -12.44
C SER A 130 9.09 10.07 -11.43
N GLY A 131 9.20 8.85 -11.92
CA GLY A 131 9.63 7.67 -11.16
C GLY A 131 8.53 7.05 -10.29
N SER A 132 7.25 7.30 -10.56
CA SER A 132 6.14 6.55 -9.97
C SER A 132 5.12 6.11 -11.01
N TYR A 133 4.50 4.95 -10.76
CA TYR A 133 3.67 4.23 -11.70
C TYR A 133 2.36 3.81 -11.03
N GLN A 134 1.33 3.70 -11.84
CA GLN A 134 0.06 3.07 -11.49
C GLN A 134 -0.15 1.90 -12.44
N ILE A 135 -0.59 0.77 -11.91
CA ILE A 135 -0.89 -0.40 -12.71
C ILE A 135 -2.39 -0.64 -12.62
N SER A 136 -3.07 -0.62 -13.77
CA SER A 136 -4.45 -1.05 -13.90
C SER A 136 -4.45 -2.52 -14.28
N TYR A 137 -5.05 -3.36 -13.45
CA TYR A 137 -5.17 -4.80 -13.68
C TYR A 137 -6.54 -5.11 -14.27
N PRO A 138 -6.67 -6.14 -15.12
CA PRO A 138 -7.97 -6.52 -15.67
C PRO A 138 -8.91 -7.03 -14.57
N VAL A 139 -10.17 -6.69 -14.68
CA VAL A 139 -11.25 -7.26 -13.87
C VAL A 139 -11.94 -8.31 -14.72
N LYS A 140 -12.39 -9.42 -14.11
CA LYS A 140 -13.18 -10.43 -14.81
C LYS A 140 -14.54 -9.85 -15.18
N ASP A 141 -14.95 -9.96 -16.45
CA ASP A 141 -16.21 -9.42 -16.96
C ASP A 141 -17.47 -10.02 -16.29
N ASP A 142 -17.35 -11.25 -15.77
CA ASP A 142 -18.43 -11.99 -15.13
C ASP A 142 -18.32 -12.03 -13.59
N ALA A 143 -17.44 -11.20 -13.01
CA ALA A 143 -17.26 -11.15 -11.56
C ALA A 143 -18.54 -10.72 -10.84
N LYS A 144 -19.02 -11.58 -9.96
CA LYS A 144 -20.20 -11.30 -9.14
C LYS A 144 -19.80 -10.53 -7.90
N VAL A 145 -20.45 -9.42 -7.68
CA VAL A 145 -20.14 -8.49 -6.59
C VAL A 145 -21.37 -8.30 -5.72
N ILE A 146 -21.20 -8.30 -4.42
CA ILE A 146 -22.20 -7.84 -3.45
C ILE A 146 -21.65 -6.60 -2.73
N MET A 147 -22.50 -5.58 -2.59
CA MET A 147 -22.17 -4.38 -1.82
C MET A 147 -22.91 -4.43 -0.49
N LEU A 148 -22.19 -4.31 0.60
CA LEU A 148 -22.71 -4.42 1.95
C LEU A 148 -22.21 -3.25 2.82
N ARG A 149 -22.91 -2.98 3.93
CA ARG A 149 -22.41 -2.07 4.96
C ARG A 149 -21.31 -2.75 5.79
N PRO A 150 -20.42 -1.99 6.43
CA PRO A 150 -19.40 -2.55 7.31
C PRO A 150 -19.97 -3.42 8.46
N GLU A 151 -21.20 -3.14 8.89
CA GLU A 151 -21.92 -3.84 9.94
C GLU A 151 -22.79 -5.02 9.43
N ALA A 152 -22.65 -5.39 8.15
CA ALA A 152 -23.43 -6.49 7.56
C ALA A 152 -23.24 -7.80 8.32
N GLY A 153 -24.32 -8.52 8.51
CA GLY A 153 -24.32 -9.77 9.26
C GLY A 153 -23.53 -10.87 8.56
N HIS A 154 -22.84 -11.69 9.32
CA HIS A 154 -22.03 -12.81 8.84
C HIS A 154 -22.82 -13.75 7.93
N GLU A 155 -24.06 -14.08 8.29
CA GLU A 155 -24.95 -14.96 7.50
C GLU A 155 -25.29 -14.36 6.14
N GLU A 156 -25.51 -13.04 6.06
CA GLU A 156 -25.79 -12.35 4.80
C GLU A 156 -24.62 -12.49 3.83
N ILE A 157 -23.40 -12.37 4.33
CA ILE A 157 -22.18 -12.53 3.55
C ILE A 157 -22.03 -13.98 3.07
N LEU A 158 -22.17 -14.95 3.96
CA LEU A 158 -21.99 -16.37 3.63
C LEU A 158 -23.02 -16.88 2.62
N ASN A 159 -24.28 -16.44 2.74
CA ASN A 159 -25.37 -16.87 1.86
C ASN A 159 -25.36 -16.17 0.49
N SER A 160 -24.54 -15.15 0.30
CA SER A 160 -24.46 -14.43 -0.98
C SER A 160 -23.84 -15.31 -2.07
N VAL A 161 -24.28 -15.09 -3.33
CA VAL A 161 -23.65 -15.69 -4.51
C VAL A 161 -22.75 -14.62 -5.16
N ALA A 162 -21.60 -14.39 -4.58
CA ALA A 162 -20.65 -13.38 -5.04
C ALA A 162 -19.22 -13.93 -5.06
N ASP A 163 -18.35 -13.35 -5.91
CA ASP A 163 -16.92 -13.57 -5.90
C ASP A 163 -16.22 -12.58 -4.98
N TYR A 164 -16.74 -11.34 -4.94
CA TYR A 164 -16.21 -10.23 -4.16
C TYR A 164 -17.29 -9.59 -3.29
N ILE A 165 -16.90 -9.26 -2.08
CA ILE A 165 -17.70 -8.50 -1.12
C ILE A 165 -17.11 -7.10 -1.07
N ILE A 166 -17.92 -6.08 -1.27
CA ILE A 166 -17.51 -4.68 -1.15
C ILE A 166 -18.22 -4.07 0.04
N PHE A 167 -17.48 -3.63 1.02
CA PHE A 167 -17.96 -2.87 2.15
C PHE A 167 -17.97 -1.38 1.83
N VAL A 168 -19.13 -0.75 2.01
CA VAL A 168 -19.34 0.67 1.73
C VAL A 168 -20.13 1.29 2.89
N ASP A 169 -19.54 2.28 3.55
CA ASP A 169 -20.23 3.06 4.60
C ASP A 169 -21.39 3.87 3.97
N GLU A 170 -22.52 3.97 4.64
CA GLU A 170 -23.68 4.72 4.16
C GLU A 170 -23.43 6.23 4.00
N ASN A 171 -22.34 6.74 4.58
CA ASN A 171 -22.00 8.16 4.57
C ASN A 171 -20.97 8.54 3.50
N ILE A 172 -20.67 7.66 2.57
CA ILE A 172 -19.73 7.95 1.48
C ILE A 172 -20.39 7.80 0.12
N GLU A 173 -19.91 8.57 -0.84
CA GLU A 173 -20.23 8.49 -2.26
C GLU A 173 -18.98 8.03 -3.01
N LEU A 174 -19.10 6.96 -3.78
CA LEU A 174 -18.00 6.39 -4.55
C LEU A 174 -17.72 7.27 -5.78
N SER A 175 -16.45 7.54 -6.05
CA SER A 175 -16.04 8.30 -7.25
C SER A 175 -15.96 7.39 -8.47
N ASP A 176 -16.12 7.91 -9.66
CA ASP A 176 -16.05 7.13 -10.91
C ASP A 176 -14.74 6.33 -11.02
N GLY A 177 -14.82 5.13 -11.57
CA GLY A 177 -13.68 4.26 -11.82
C GLY A 177 -13.15 3.49 -10.58
N TRP A 178 -13.76 3.63 -9.43
CA TRP A 178 -13.34 2.93 -8.22
C TRP A 178 -13.33 1.40 -8.36
N GLU A 179 -14.29 0.85 -9.11
CA GLU A 179 -14.40 -0.60 -9.35
C GLU A 179 -13.15 -1.14 -10.02
N GLN A 180 -12.76 -0.52 -11.14
CA GLN A 180 -11.58 -0.92 -11.90
C GLN A 180 -10.31 -0.86 -11.04
N GLU A 181 -10.18 0.17 -10.20
CA GLU A 181 -9.02 0.34 -9.33
C GLU A 181 -8.97 -0.70 -8.21
N LEU A 182 -10.09 -0.93 -7.51
CA LEU A 182 -10.12 -1.90 -6.41
C LEU A 182 -10.14 -3.34 -6.91
N LEU A 183 -11.09 -3.71 -7.77
CA LEU A 183 -11.29 -5.09 -8.18
C LEU A 183 -10.14 -5.58 -9.06
N GLY A 184 -9.52 -4.69 -9.85
CA GLY A 184 -8.32 -5.02 -10.60
C GLY A 184 -7.19 -5.50 -9.69
N VAL A 185 -6.90 -4.80 -8.61
CA VAL A 185 -5.88 -5.23 -7.63
C VAL A 185 -6.33 -6.47 -6.85
N LEU A 186 -7.60 -6.55 -6.46
CA LEU A 186 -8.16 -7.70 -5.74
C LEU A 186 -8.15 -8.98 -6.58
N SER A 187 -8.18 -8.88 -7.92
CA SER A 187 -8.12 -10.05 -8.83
C SER A 187 -6.80 -10.81 -8.75
N LEU A 188 -5.72 -10.18 -8.26
CA LEU A 188 -4.42 -10.83 -8.10
C LEU A 188 -4.51 -12.00 -7.11
N PRO A 189 -3.93 -13.17 -7.41
CA PRO A 189 -4.07 -14.36 -6.57
C PRO A 189 -3.61 -14.15 -5.13
N GLU A 190 -2.51 -13.41 -4.96
CA GLU A 190 -1.89 -13.13 -3.66
C GLU A 190 -2.66 -12.12 -2.80
N VAL A 191 -3.60 -11.35 -3.38
CA VAL A 191 -4.34 -10.31 -2.66
C VAL A 191 -5.64 -10.86 -2.08
N GLY A 192 -5.84 -10.71 -0.77
CA GLY A 192 -7.07 -11.09 -0.07
C GLY A 192 -8.05 -9.94 0.12
N MET A 193 -7.53 -8.72 0.34
CA MET A 193 -8.32 -7.53 0.63
C MET A 193 -7.67 -6.27 0.05
N VAL A 194 -8.50 -5.35 -0.39
CA VAL A 194 -8.09 -4.03 -0.86
C VAL A 194 -8.94 -2.92 -0.23
N GLY A 195 -8.37 -1.74 -0.06
CA GLY A 195 -9.11 -0.57 0.43
C GLY A 195 -8.86 0.68 -0.38
N GLY A 196 -9.91 1.48 -0.52
CA GLY A 196 -9.85 2.78 -1.18
C GLY A 196 -9.54 3.91 -0.19
N LYS A 197 -9.51 5.13 -0.72
CA LYS A 197 -9.30 6.36 0.04
C LYS A 197 -10.60 7.14 0.18
N ILE A 198 -10.92 7.56 1.40
CA ILE A 198 -12.07 8.42 1.68
C ILE A 198 -11.56 9.84 1.91
N ILE A 199 -12.22 10.82 1.29
CA ILE A 199 -11.88 12.24 1.39
C ILE A 199 -13.09 13.07 1.84
N ASP A 200 -12.83 14.14 2.61
CA ASP A 200 -13.82 15.17 2.96
C ASP A 200 -13.33 16.53 2.43
N GLY A 201 -13.94 16.99 1.35
CA GLY A 201 -13.52 18.20 0.67
C GLY A 201 -12.05 18.11 0.22
N LYS A 202 -11.15 18.85 0.90
CA LYS A 202 -9.71 18.85 0.60
C LYS A 202 -8.88 18.05 1.61
N LYS A 203 -9.50 17.26 2.48
CA LYS A 203 -8.82 16.48 3.51
C LYS A 203 -8.97 14.98 3.28
N ILE A 204 -7.95 14.23 3.65
CA ILE A 204 -8.01 12.76 3.72
C ILE A 204 -8.69 12.39 5.04
N VAL A 205 -9.73 11.57 4.97
CA VAL A 205 -10.41 11.01 6.14
C VAL A 205 -9.88 9.61 6.43
N VAL A 206 -9.80 8.77 5.37
CA VAL A 206 -9.29 7.41 5.45
C VAL A 206 -8.38 7.14 4.27
N ASN A 207 -7.19 6.60 4.53
CA ASN A 207 -6.27 6.12 3.49
C ASN A 207 -5.65 4.76 3.88
N GLY A 208 -6.36 3.96 4.64
CA GLY A 208 -6.14 2.55 4.87
C GLY A 208 -4.85 2.10 5.56
N LEU A 209 -3.97 2.99 5.97
CA LEU A 209 -2.83 2.61 6.79
C LEU A 209 -3.25 2.59 8.26
N TYR A 210 -3.83 1.50 8.72
CA TYR A 210 -4.03 1.29 10.14
C TYR A 210 -2.71 0.85 10.76
N SER A 211 -2.33 1.55 11.81
CA SER A 211 -1.23 1.18 12.69
C SER A 211 -1.76 1.19 14.11
N ASP A 212 -1.61 0.08 14.80
CA ASP A 212 -1.92 -0.01 16.22
C ASP A 212 -0.63 0.27 17.00
N ASN A 213 -0.57 1.42 17.63
CA ASN A 213 0.57 1.85 18.43
C ASN A 213 0.12 2.40 19.79
N GLU A 214 1.03 3.00 20.56
CA GLU A 214 0.73 3.58 21.87
C GLU A 214 -0.37 4.66 21.86
N TYR A 215 -0.68 5.22 20.68
CA TYR A 215 -1.75 6.21 20.48
C TYR A 215 -3.07 5.58 20.00
N GLY A 216 -3.12 4.26 19.79
CA GLY A 216 -4.27 3.50 19.31
C GLY A 216 -4.24 3.20 17.80
N ILE A 217 -5.41 2.91 17.23
CA ILE A 217 -5.56 2.65 15.79
C ILE A 217 -5.54 3.98 15.05
N ILE A 218 -4.63 4.11 14.10
CA ILE A 218 -4.41 5.34 13.32
C ILE A 218 -4.63 5.08 11.85
N CYS A 219 -5.44 5.91 11.20
CA CYS A 219 -5.56 5.93 9.74
C CYS A 219 -4.38 6.67 9.12
N GLY A 220 -3.80 6.10 8.07
CA GLY A 220 -2.69 6.73 7.37
C GLY A 220 -3.09 8.06 6.74
N PHE A 221 -2.30 9.11 7.03
CA PHE A 221 -2.45 10.45 6.46
C PHE A 221 -3.77 11.15 6.78
N GLU A 222 -4.50 10.71 7.80
CA GLU A 222 -5.74 11.31 8.25
C GLU A 222 -5.56 12.81 8.53
N ASN A 223 -6.59 13.60 8.21
CA ASN A 223 -6.63 15.07 8.34
C ASN A 223 -5.62 15.86 7.48
N LEU A 224 -4.77 15.21 6.72
CA LEU A 224 -3.86 15.88 5.79
C LEU A 224 -4.58 16.27 4.49
N SER A 225 -4.03 17.27 3.80
CA SER A 225 -4.56 17.70 2.51
C SER A 225 -4.54 16.58 1.48
N VAL A 226 -5.58 16.45 0.65
CA VAL A 226 -5.61 15.51 -0.48
C VAL A 226 -4.49 15.77 -1.50
N TYR A 227 -3.94 16.97 -1.51
CA TYR A 227 -2.80 17.35 -2.38
C TYR A 227 -1.46 16.96 -1.77
N TYR A 228 -1.42 16.63 -0.48
CA TYR A 228 -0.21 16.13 0.17
C TYR A 228 0.01 14.68 -0.22
N ARG A 229 1.14 14.43 -0.82
CA ARG A 229 1.47 13.11 -1.37
C ARG A 229 1.92 12.10 -0.30
N GLY A 230 2.08 12.56 0.91
CA GLY A 230 2.58 11.75 2.02
C GLY A 230 4.10 11.62 2.01
N TYR A 231 4.62 11.12 3.13
CA TYR A 231 6.03 10.77 3.24
C TYR A 231 6.40 9.77 2.13
N GLN A 232 7.43 10.08 1.36
CA GLN A 232 7.86 9.27 0.20
C GLN A 232 6.70 8.87 -0.75
N LYS A 233 5.75 9.79 -0.97
CA LYS A 233 4.57 9.64 -1.84
C LYS A 233 3.55 8.57 -1.38
N ARG A 234 3.66 8.04 -0.17
CA ARG A 234 2.86 6.90 0.30
C ARG A 234 1.36 7.18 0.42
N ALA A 235 0.92 8.44 0.46
CA ALA A 235 -0.51 8.80 0.45
C ALA A 235 -1.18 8.62 -0.92
N VAL A 236 -0.40 8.40 -1.99
CA VAL A 236 -0.90 8.31 -3.38
C VAL A 236 -0.44 7.07 -4.14
N LEU A 237 0.35 6.20 -3.53
CA LEU A 237 0.89 4.98 -4.14
C LEU A 237 0.16 3.74 -3.63
N THR A 238 -0.10 2.79 -4.54
CA THR A 238 -0.58 1.46 -4.19
C THR A 238 0.50 0.71 -3.42
N GLN A 239 0.15 0.12 -2.27
CA GLN A 239 1.10 -0.50 -1.36
C GLN A 239 0.45 -1.55 -0.46
N ASN A 240 1.25 -2.52 0.00
CA ASN A 240 0.82 -3.42 1.07
C ASN A 240 0.72 -2.66 2.39
N VAL A 241 -0.29 -2.98 3.18
CA VAL A 241 -0.60 -2.34 4.47
C VAL A 241 -1.04 -3.38 5.50
N GLU A 242 -1.03 -3.04 6.78
CA GLU A 242 -1.51 -3.95 7.82
C GLU A 242 -3.01 -4.21 7.69
N ALA A 243 -3.78 -3.16 7.47
CA ALA A 243 -5.21 -3.24 7.26
C ALA A 243 -5.72 -2.07 6.40
N VAL A 244 -6.93 -2.22 5.88
CA VAL A 244 -7.69 -1.18 5.20
C VAL A 244 -9.05 -1.02 5.87
N SER A 245 -9.66 0.17 5.77
CA SER A 245 -10.94 0.43 6.40
C SER A 245 -12.09 -0.29 5.72
N LEU A 246 -12.87 -1.04 6.47
CA LEU A 246 -14.13 -1.63 6.02
C LEU A 246 -15.17 -0.58 5.60
N ARG A 247 -14.94 0.70 5.87
CA ARG A 247 -15.82 1.77 5.34
C ARG A 247 -15.76 1.88 3.83
N PHE A 248 -14.62 1.51 3.21
CA PHE A 248 -14.46 1.42 1.76
C PHE A 248 -13.39 0.38 1.42
N ALA A 249 -13.80 -0.87 1.35
CA ALA A 249 -12.92 -2.00 1.09
C ALA A 249 -13.60 -3.07 0.25
N ALA A 250 -12.79 -3.92 -0.39
CA ALA A 250 -13.27 -5.13 -1.04
C ALA A 250 -12.45 -6.34 -0.61
N VAL A 251 -13.13 -7.48 -0.45
CA VAL A 251 -12.56 -8.76 0.02
C VAL A 251 -13.00 -9.87 -0.94
N LYS A 252 -12.14 -10.83 -1.22
CA LYS A 252 -12.57 -12.08 -1.87
C LYS A 252 -13.51 -12.85 -0.94
N LYS A 253 -14.67 -13.27 -1.45
CA LYS A 253 -15.61 -14.04 -0.64
C LYS A 253 -14.98 -15.33 -0.12
N SER A 254 -14.22 -16.04 -0.92
CA SER A 254 -13.52 -17.27 -0.52
C SER A 254 -12.52 -17.04 0.63
N VAL A 255 -11.92 -15.86 0.73
CA VAL A 255 -11.04 -15.47 1.84
C VAL A 255 -11.85 -15.22 3.10
N TYR A 256 -12.97 -14.51 2.98
CA TYR A 256 -13.88 -14.29 4.08
C TYR A 256 -14.44 -15.60 4.66
N GLU A 257 -14.89 -16.51 3.79
CA GLU A 257 -15.37 -17.85 4.16
C GLU A 257 -14.29 -18.63 4.93
N ARG A 258 -13.05 -18.59 4.44
CA ARG A 258 -11.95 -19.29 5.11
C ARG A 258 -11.63 -18.73 6.49
N ILE A 259 -11.70 -17.40 6.67
CA ILE A 259 -11.56 -16.76 7.99
C ILE A 259 -12.70 -17.22 8.92
N ALA A 260 -13.93 -17.23 8.42
CA ALA A 260 -15.09 -17.65 9.17
C ALA A 260 -15.01 -19.12 9.64
N GLU A 261 -14.56 -20.02 8.78
CA GLU A 261 -14.33 -21.44 9.12
C GLU A 261 -13.33 -21.56 10.28
N ILE A 262 -12.17 -20.88 10.19
CA ILE A 262 -11.12 -20.90 11.22
C ILE A 262 -11.65 -20.38 12.57
N GLN A 263 -12.48 -19.34 12.55
CA GLN A 263 -13.09 -18.81 13.77
C GLN A 263 -14.06 -19.80 14.41
N ASN A 264 -14.92 -20.43 13.61
CA ASN A 264 -15.84 -21.43 14.10
C ASN A 264 -15.11 -22.63 14.74
N GLU A 265 -14.01 -23.07 14.15
CA GLU A 265 -13.15 -24.13 14.69
C GLU A 265 -12.56 -23.74 16.05
N LYS A 266 -12.14 -22.48 16.21
CA LYS A 266 -11.54 -21.96 17.44
C LYS A 266 -12.55 -21.55 18.51
N LYS A 267 -13.85 -21.51 18.19
CA LYS A 267 -14.91 -20.94 19.01
C LYS A 267 -14.66 -19.47 19.40
N GLU A 268 -13.91 -18.76 18.56
CA GLU A 268 -13.66 -17.33 18.69
C GLU A 268 -14.77 -16.60 17.93
N SER A 269 -15.69 -15.92 18.60
CA SER A 269 -16.63 -15.01 17.95
C SER A 269 -16.04 -13.60 17.89
N LEU A 270 -16.30 -12.88 16.82
CA LEU A 270 -16.19 -11.41 16.85
C LEU A 270 -17.06 -10.92 18.01
N GLN A 271 -16.46 -10.20 18.96
CA GLN A 271 -17.21 -9.67 20.11
C GLN A 271 -18.30 -8.72 19.60
N ASP A 272 -19.50 -8.84 20.12
CA ASP A 272 -20.57 -7.86 19.92
C ASP A 272 -20.06 -6.48 20.35
N ASN A 273 -20.29 -5.44 19.52
CA ASN A 273 -19.87 -4.05 19.72
C ASN A 273 -18.41 -3.70 19.40
N VAL A 274 -17.78 -4.36 18.44
CA VAL A 274 -16.49 -3.95 17.89
C VAL A 274 -16.67 -2.76 16.95
N SER A 275 -15.78 -1.76 17.02
CA SER A 275 -15.78 -0.65 16.05
C SER A 275 -15.40 -1.13 14.65
N VAL A 276 -15.81 -0.39 13.61
CA VAL A 276 -15.43 -0.71 12.21
C VAL A 276 -13.93 -0.77 12.05
N GLU A 277 -13.20 0.03 12.79
CA GLU A 277 -11.75 0.11 12.75
C GLU A 277 -11.07 -1.09 13.40
N GLU A 278 -11.56 -1.53 14.55
CA GLU A 278 -11.09 -2.76 15.21
C GLU A 278 -11.38 -3.98 14.31
N ALA A 279 -12.58 -4.05 13.73
CA ALA A 279 -12.94 -5.09 12.76
C ALA A 279 -12.04 -5.05 11.51
N SER A 280 -11.71 -3.85 11.02
CA SER A 280 -10.81 -3.66 9.87
C SER A 280 -9.41 -4.19 10.17
N LEU A 281 -8.86 -3.82 11.32
CA LEU A 281 -7.53 -4.25 11.75
C LEU A 281 -7.48 -5.75 11.97
N TRP A 282 -8.49 -6.29 12.65
CA TRP A 282 -8.60 -7.72 12.86
C TRP A 282 -8.67 -8.49 11.53
N MET A 283 -9.54 -8.10 10.61
CA MET A 283 -9.67 -8.76 9.30
C MET A 283 -8.36 -8.70 8.49
N GLY A 284 -7.69 -7.56 8.49
CA GLY A 284 -6.39 -7.42 7.85
C GLY A 284 -5.37 -8.43 8.39
N ARG A 285 -5.29 -8.56 9.72
CA ARG A 285 -4.38 -9.51 10.38
C ARG A 285 -4.71 -10.97 10.09
N GLU A 286 -5.98 -11.34 10.05
CA GLU A 286 -6.37 -12.71 9.68
C GLU A 286 -6.01 -13.03 8.23
N ILE A 287 -6.16 -12.09 7.30
CA ILE A 287 -5.74 -12.24 5.90
C ILE A 287 -4.22 -12.45 5.80
N TRP A 288 -3.43 -11.68 6.56
CA TRP A 288 -1.97 -11.89 6.62
C TRP A 288 -1.58 -13.26 7.18
N LYS A 289 -2.30 -13.78 8.17
CA LYS A 289 -2.08 -15.14 8.71
C LYS A 289 -2.37 -16.24 7.67
N LEU A 290 -3.27 -15.98 6.72
CA LEU A 290 -3.52 -16.86 5.58
C LEU A 290 -2.41 -16.81 4.50
N GLY A 291 -1.40 -15.97 4.66
CA GLY A 291 -0.35 -15.74 3.67
C GLY A 291 -0.81 -14.89 2.48
N LEU A 292 -1.94 -14.20 2.62
CA LEU A 292 -2.48 -13.29 1.62
C LEU A 292 -2.17 -11.83 1.97
N GLU A 293 -2.26 -10.96 0.98
CA GLU A 293 -1.92 -9.55 1.09
C GLU A 293 -3.14 -8.67 1.32
N VAL A 294 -2.94 -7.61 2.10
CA VAL A 294 -3.86 -6.47 2.23
C VAL A 294 -3.23 -5.28 1.52
N VAL A 295 -3.98 -4.65 0.60
CA VAL A 295 -3.43 -3.62 -0.28
C VAL A 295 -4.25 -2.33 -0.22
N GLN A 296 -3.60 -1.23 0.06
CA GLN A 296 -4.16 0.12 -0.09
C GLN A 296 -4.06 0.58 -1.53
N VAL A 297 -5.19 1.04 -2.11
CA VAL A 297 -5.33 1.51 -3.48
C VAL A 297 -5.83 2.96 -3.48
N PRO A 298 -4.95 3.97 -3.31
CA PRO A 298 -5.38 5.37 -3.18
C PRO A 298 -6.01 5.98 -4.43
N ALA A 299 -5.95 5.30 -5.58
CA ALA A 299 -6.61 5.69 -6.82
C ALA A 299 -8.12 5.46 -6.75
N ALA A 300 -8.58 4.43 -6.05
CA ALA A 300 -9.98 4.24 -5.73
C ALA A 300 -10.38 5.22 -4.64
N THR A 301 -11.28 6.15 -4.96
CA THR A 301 -11.67 7.21 -4.03
C THR A 301 -13.18 7.20 -3.74
N ALA A 302 -13.53 7.65 -2.55
CA ALA A 302 -14.88 7.97 -2.14
C ALA A 302 -14.91 9.33 -1.43
N LYS A 303 -16.04 10.02 -1.48
CA LYS A 303 -16.25 11.31 -0.81
C LYS A 303 -17.19 11.14 0.36
N LEU A 304 -16.89 11.78 1.47
CA LEU A 304 -17.82 11.85 2.59
C LEU A 304 -19.03 12.71 2.20
N ILE A 305 -20.23 12.17 2.40
CA ILE A 305 -21.49 12.89 2.18
C ILE A 305 -21.65 13.92 3.30
N ASP A 306 -21.89 15.19 2.95
CA ASP A 306 -22.02 16.30 3.90
C ASP A 306 -23.31 16.16 4.74
N ASN A 307 -23.21 15.44 5.85
CA ASN A 307 -24.27 15.32 6.84
C ASN A 307 -23.72 15.81 8.18
N LYS A 308 -23.98 17.07 8.50
CA LYS A 308 -23.44 17.78 9.70
C LYS A 308 -23.56 16.99 11.00
N ASN A 309 -24.58 16.13 11.13
CA ASN A 309 -24.82 15.33 12.33
C ASN A 309 -24.04 13.98 12.35
N LYS A 310 -23.43 13.57 11.25
CA LYS A 310 -22.74 12.27 11.12
C LYS A 310 -21.22 12.38 11.17
N ARG A 311 -20.64 13.59 10.96
CA ARG A 311 -19.19 13.83 11.02
C ARG A 311 -18.56 13.44 12.35
N GLU A 312 -19.29 13.57 13.47
CA GLU A 312 -18.76 13.23 14.80
C GLU A 312 -18.55 11.73 15.02
N LYS A 313 -19.29 10.86 14.31
CA LYS A 313 -19.18 9.39 14.45
C LYS A 313 -17.94 8.80 13.75
N ILE A 314 -17.41 9.46 12.71
CA ILE A 314 -16.29 8.93 11.90
C ILE A 314 -14.93 9.26 12.50
N ILE A 315 -14.82 10.25 13.39
CA ILE A 315 -13.55 10.89 13.79
C ILE A 315 -13.12 10.54 15.22
N ARG A 316 -13.92 9.87 16.05
CA ARG A 316 -13.55 9.61 17.46
C ARG A 316 -13.20 8.16 17.70
N PHE A 317 -11.92 7.91 17.96
CA PHE A 317 -11.41 6.67 18.51
C PHE A 317 -10.96 6.88 19.96
N GLU A 318 -11.57 6.15 20.89
CA GLU A 318 -11.03 5.94 22.21
C GLU A 318 -10.52 4.51 22.32
N ARG A 319 -9.26 4.40 22.73
CA ARG A 319 -8.53 3.14 22.88
C ARG A 319 -9.12 2.31 24.02
N LYS A 320 -9.42 1.04 23.76
CA LYS A 320 -9.71 0.08 24.84
C LYS A 320 -8.62 -0.97 25.06
N ASN A 321 -7.86 -1.41 24.08
CA ASN A 321 -6.72 -2.33 24.27
C ASN A 321 -5.77 -2.29 23.07
N SER A 322 -4.45 -2.16 23.31
CA SER A 322 -3.43 -2.25 22.28
C SER A 322 -2.96 -3.68 22.09
N VAL A 323 -3.01 -4.15 20.86
CA VAL A 323 -2.26 -5.34 20.43
C VAL A 323 -1.03 -4.83 19.70
N ASN A 324 0.17 -5.26 20.11
CA ASN A 324 1.40 -4.88 19.43
C ASN A 324 1.34 -5.35 17.97
N SER A 325 1.41 -4.40 17.02
CA SER A 325 1.64 -4.71 15.62
C SER A 325 3.14 -4.67 15.34
N ASP A 326 3.62 -5.59 14.52
CA ASP A 326 5.04 -5.65 14.14
C ASP A 326 5.46 -4.47 13.25
N GLY A 327 4.52 -3.61 12.86
CA GLY A 327 4.76 -2.40 12.06
C GLY A 327 5.45 -2.66 10.71
N LYS A 328 5.36 -3.87 10.17
CA LYS A 328 6.09 -4.38 9.00
C LYS A 328 6.05 -3.46 7.78
N TYR A 329 4.92 -2.85 7.53
CA TYR A 329 4.75 -1.97 6.36
C TYR A 329 4.96 -0.49 6.67
N MET A 330 5.39 -0.18 7.89
CA MET A 330 5.74 1.17 8.32
C MET A 330 7.26 1.28 8.48
N PRO A 331 7.87 2.43 8.14
CA PRO A 331 9.29 2.63 8.43
C PRO A 331 9.55 2.48 9.93
N GLN A 332 10.46 1.59 10.31
CA GLN A 332 10.70 1.25 11.71
C GLN A 332 11.18 2.45 12.54
N ASN A 333 11.83 3.43 11.92
CA ASN A 333 12.34 4.65 12.55
C ASN A 333 11.31 5.78 12.62
N LEU A 334 10.09 5.57 12.11
CA LEU A 334 9.03 6.58 12.10
C LEU A 334 7.80 6.07 12.85
N PHE A 335 7.04 7.01 13.39
CA PHE A 335 5.66 6.78 13.80
C PHE A 335 4.78 7.93 13.33
N GLN A 336 3.49 7.65 13.13
CA GLN A 336 2.52 8.68 12.79
C GLN A 336 1.83 9.16 14.06
N GLY A 337 1.86 10.46 14.31
CA GLY A 337 1.17 11.08 15.44
C GLY A 337 -0.35 11.20 15.20
N LYS A 338 -1.10 11.57 16.23
CA LYS A 338 -2.56 11.81 16.16
C LYS A 338 -2.98 12.89 15.17
N ASP A 339 -2.08 13.78 14.82
CA ASP A 339 -2.24 14.86 13.83
C ASP A 339 -1.98 14.40 12.39
N GLY A 340 -1.71 13.10 12.18
CA GLY A 340 -1.37 12.53 10.87
C GLY A 340 0.06 12.80 10.39
N GLN A 341 0.86 13.56 11.17
CA GLN A 341 2.26 13.85 10.84
C GLN A 341 3.18 12.68 11.21
N TRP A 342 4.32 12.60 10.53
CA TRP A 342 5.34 11.59 10.77
C TRP A 342 6.43 12.13 11.70
N TYR A 343 6.79 11.35 12.69
CA TYR A 343 7.79 11.66 13.69
C TYR A 343 8.85 10.58 13.77
N LEU A 344 10.09 10.95 14.09
CA LEU A 344 11.15 10.01 14.41
C LEU A 344 10.87 9.33 15.76
N LYS A 345 11.00 8.01 15.80
CA LYS A 345 11.07 7.27 17.07
C LYS A 345 12.34 7.69 17.80
N LYS A 346 12.22 8.04 19.07
CA LYS A 346 13.36 8.38 19.92
C LYS A 346 14.14 7.15 20.31
#